data_b9a359e85cb96cd2aef1e7bd74fc01eb
#
_entry.id   b9a359e85cb96cd2aef1e7bd74fc01eb
#
_cell.length_a   1.000
_cell.length_b   1.000
_cell.length_c   1.000
_cell.angle_alpha   90.00
_cell.angle_beta   90.00
_cell.angle_gamma   90.00
#
_symmetry.space_group_name_H-M   'P 1'
#
loop_
_entity.id
_entity.type
_entity.pdbx_description
1 polymer ?
#
loop_
_entity_poly.entity_id
_entity_poly.type
_entity_poly.pdbx_seq_one_letter_code
_entity_poly.pdbx_strand_id
1 'polypeptide(L)' 'MNQPTDPAELARMAQRVALLKQEHRDLDIAIVRLQADIDADELAVKRLKKRKLNLKDQIARLESDLIPDEPA' A
#
# COMPACT_ATOMS: atom_id res chain seq x y z
N MET A 1 -1.80 2.76 23.26
CA MET A 1 -2.34 3.17 22.00
C MET A 1 -3.69 2.52 21.73
N ASN A 2 -4.63 3.30 21.28
CA ASN A 2 -6.00 2.80 21.16
C ASN A 2 -6.21 2.10 19.86
N GLN A 3 -6.67 0.86 19.94
CA GLN A 3 -7.19 0.18 18.77
C GLN A 3 -8.63 0.64 18.55
N PRO A 4 -9.01 0.87 17.29
CA PRO A 4 -10.39 1.24 17.01
C PRO A 4 -11.30 0.08 17.37
N THR A 5 -12.32 0.38 18.18
CA THR A 5 -13.33 -0.61 18.58
C THR A 5 -14.66 -0.34 17.90
N ASP A 6 -14.81 0.84 17.29
CA ASP A 6 -16.02 1.23 16.59
C ASP A 6 -16.11 0.48 15.26
N PRO A 7 -17.18 -0.29 15.02
CA PRO A 7 -17.33 -1.01 13.76
C PRO A 7 -17.27 -0.12 12.52
N ALA A 8 -17.80 1.10 12.60
CA ALA A 8 -17.77 2.02 11.47
C ALA A 8 -16.32 2.44 11.16
N GLU A 9 -15.53 2.65 12.19
CA GLU A 9 -14.14 3.02 12.02
C GLU A 9 -13.31 1.87 11.46
N LEU A 10 -13.54 0.67 11.95
CA LEU A 10 -12.89 -0.52 11.42
C LEU A 10 -13.23 -0.72 9.94
N ALA A 11 -14.48 -0.50 9.57
CA ALA A 11 -14.92 -0.61 8.19
C ALA A 11 -14.21 0.40 7.29
N ARG A 12 -14.06 1.65 7.77
CA ARG A 12 -13.35 2.68 7.00
C ARG A 12 -11.87 2.32 6.82
N MET A 13 -11.25 1.80 7.86
CA MET A 13 -9.86 1.37 7.78
C MET A 13 -9.67 0.22 6.80
N ALA A 14 -10.56 -0.76 6.85
CA ALA A 14 -10.52 -1.89 5.93
C ALA A 14 -10.69 -1.43 4.49
N GLN A 15 -11.60 -0.48 4.26
CA GLN A 15 -11.81 0.08 2.93
C GLN A 15 -10.58 0.84 2.45
N ARG A 16 -9.94 1.59 3.34
CA ARG A 16 -8.71 2.31 2.99
C ARG A 16 -7.60 1.35 2.62
N VAL A 17 -7.45 0.26 3.38
CA VAL A 17 -6.46 -0.78 3.06
C VAL A 17 -6.72 -1.36 1.67
N ALA A 18 -7.97 -1.64 1.36
CA ALA A 18 -8.34 -2.19 0.04
C ALA A 18 -7.95 -1.22 -1.08
N LEU A 19 -8.21 0.08 -0.89
CA LEU A 19 -7.85 1.09 -1.88
C LEU A 19 -6.34 1.20 -2.05
N LEU A 20 -5.59 1.16 -0.95
CA LEU A 20 -4.13 1.22 -1.01
C LEU A 20 -3.55 -0.01 -1.68
N LYS A 21 -4.12 -1.17 -1.44
CA LYS A 21 -3.69 -2.39 -2.13
C LYS A 21 -3.96 -2.32 -3.63
N GLN A 22 -5.07 -1.71 -4.01
CA GLN A 22 -5.38 -1.49 -5.43
C GLN A 22 -4.33 -0.57 -6.05
N GLU A 23 -3.99 0.55 -5.40
CA GLU A 23 -2.96 1.46 -5.89
C GLU A 23 -1.60 0.76 -5.99
N HIS A 24 -1.27 -0.05 -4.99
CA HIS A 24 -0.01 -0.80 -4.99
C HIS A 24 0.08 -1.73 -6.20
N ARG A 25 -1.00 -2.41 -6.49
CA ARG A 25 -1.08 -3.30 -7.66
C ARG A 25 -0.94 -2.51 -8.96
N ASP A 26 -1.62 -1.37 -9.05
CA ASP A 26 -1.55 -0.53 -10.25
C ASP A 26 -0.14 -0.01 -10.47
N LEU A 27 0.55 0.37 -9.40
CA LEU A 27 1.94 0.81 -9.49
C LEU A 27 2.87 -0.31 -9.93
N ASP A 28 2.65 -1.52 -9.43
CA ASP A 28 3.43 -2.68 -9.84
C ASP A 28 3.33 -2.90 -11.35
N ILE A 29 2.12 -2.83 -11.88
CA ILE A 29 1.88 -3.00 -13.31
C ILE A 29 2.57 -1.87 -14.09
N ALA A 30 2.45 -0.64 -13.62
CA ALA A 30 3.07 0.50 -14.28
C ALA A 30 4.60 0.38 -14.30
N ILE A 31 5.19 -0.06 -13.20
CA ILE A 31 6.63 -0.25 -13.10
C ILE A 31 7.10 -1.31 -14.09
N VAL A 32 6.41 -2.44 -14.13
CA VAL A 32 6.76 -3.53 -15.06
C VAL A 32 6.71 -3.04 -16.51
N ARG A 33 5.68 -2.29 -16.86
CA ARG A 33 5.54 -1.75 -18.22
C ARG A 33 6.63 -0.75 -18.56
N LEU A 34 6.97 0.12 -17.62
CA LEU A 34 8.05 1.09 -17.82
C LEU A 34 9.40 0.41 -17.95
N GLN A 35 9.65 -0.61 -17.15
CA GLN A 35 10.92 -1.34 -17.22
C GLN A 35 11.09 -2.13 -18.52
N ALA A 36 10.00 -2.48 -19.16
CA ALA A 36 10.04 -3.17 -20.45
C ALA A 36 10.34 -2.22 -21.60
N ASP A 37 10.23 -0.92 -21.39
CA ASP A 37 10.47 0.09 -22.42
C ASP A 37 11.93 0.56 -22.35
N ILE A 38 12.67 0.38 -23.45
CA ILE A 38 14.06 0.78 -23.54
C ILE A 38 14.23 2.29 -23.33
N ASP A 39 13.25 3.07 -23.77
CA ASP A 39 13.32 4.52 -23.71
C ASP A 39 12.70 5.08 -22.44
N ALA A 40 12.35 4.23 -21.49
CA ALA A 40 11.73 4.69 -20.25
C ALA A 40 12.71 5.52 -19.42
N ASP A 41 12.18 6.57 -18.82
CA ASP A 41 12.94 7.41 -17.91
C ASP A 41 13.19 6.66 -16.60
N GLU A 42 14.46 6.41 -16.31
CA GLU A 42 14.85 5.71 -15.09
C GLU A 42 14.43 6.45 -13.83
N LEU A 43 14.38 7.78 -13.88
CA LEU A 43 13.91 8.58 -12.75
C LEU A 43 12.44 8.32 -12.47
N ALA A 44 11.64 8.18 -13.53
CA ALA A 44 10.23 7.86 -13.37
C ALA A 44 10.04 6.51 -12.71
N VAL A 45 10.84 5.53 -13.12
CA VAL A 45 10.80 4.19 -12.51
C VAL A 45 11.17 4.26 -11.03
N LYS A 46 12.22 5.00 -10.69
CA LYS A 46 12.64 5.15 -9.29
C LYS A 46 11.56 5.81 -8.44
N ARG A 47 10.92 6.84 -8.97
CA ARG A 47 9.83 7.52 -8.27
C ARG A 47 8.66 6.58 -7.98
N LEU A 48 8.29 5.79 -8.98
CA LEU A 48 7.21 4.83 -8.82
C LEU A 48 7.56 3.74 -7.82
N LYS A 49 8.79 3.26 -7.84
CA LYS A 49 9.26 2.27 -6.87
C LYS A 49 9.22 2.82 -5.45
N LYS A 50 9.64 4.07 -5.27
CA LYS A 50 9.59 4.72 -3.98
C LYS A 50 8.15 4.86 -3.48
N ARG A 51 7.25 5.28 -4.37
CA ARG A 51 5.83 5.38 -4.03
C ARG A 51 5.25 4.02 -3.64
N LYS A 52 5.63 2.99 -4.37
CA LYS A 52 5.20 1.62 -4.07
C LYS A 52 5.63 1.20 -2.67
N LEU A 53 6.88 1.49 -2.30
CA LEU A 53 7.39 1.18 -0.96
C LEU A 53 6.62 1.94 0.12
N ASN A 54 6.30 3.21 -0.12
CA ASN A 54 5.51 3.99 0.81
C ASN A 54 4.11 3.41 0.99
N LEU A 55 3.49 2.99 -0.10
CA LEU A 55 2.16 2.36 -0.03
C LEU A 55 2.22 1.05 0.74
N LYS A 56 3.23 0.25 0.49
CA LYS A 56 3.42 -1.00 1.20
C LYS A 56 3.55 -0.77 2.70
N ASP A 57 4.31 0.25 3.09
CA ASP A 57 4.46 0.61 4.48
C ASP A 57 3.14 1.05 5.11
N GLN A 58 2.38 1.89 4.42
CA GLN A 58 1.08 2.34 4.89
C GLN A 58 0.10 1.18 5.05
N ILE A 59 0.09 0.26 4.08
CA ILE A 59 -0.75 -0.94 4.15
C ILE A 59 -0.40 -1.76 5.38
N ALA A 60 0.89 -1.99 5.59
CA ALA A 60 1.35 -2.78 6.73
C ALA A 60 0.93 -2.16 8.06
N ARG A 61 1.04 -0.85 8.18
CA ARG A 61 0.64 -0.14 9.39
C ARG A 61 -0.85 -0.23 9.65
N LEU A 62 -1.66 -0.03 8.61
CA LEU A 62 -3.10 -0.10 8.74
C LEU A 62 -3.57 -1.51 9.04
N GLU A 63 -2.97 -2.49 8.41
CA GLU A 63 -3.29 -3.89 8.69
C GLU A 63 -2.92 -4.28 10.11
N SER A 64 -1.80 -3.77 10.59
CA SER A 64 -1.41 -3.98 11.98
C SER A 64 -2.41 -3.42 12.96
N ASP A 65 -3.01 -2.28 12.63
CA ASP A 65 -4.05 -1.68 13.48
C ASP A 65 -5.38 -2.43 13.42
N LEU A 66 -5.67 -3.03 12.26
CA LEU A 66 -6.92 -3.77 12.08
C LEU A 66 -6.88 -5.14 12.73
N ILE A 67 -5.70 -5.77 12.73
CA ILE A 67 -5.55 -7.11 13.27
C ILE A 67 -5.00 -6.99 14.69
N PRO A 68 -5.69 -7.50 15.70
CA PRO A 68 -5.19 -7.44 17.07
C PRO A 68 -3.83 -8.14 17.14
N ASP A 69 -2.93 -7.56 17.92
CA ASP A 69 -1.64 -8.15 18.14
C ASP A 69 -1.79 -9.54 18.71
N GLU A 70 -1.18 -10.48 18.05
CA GLU A 70 -1.15 -11.83 18.56
C GLU A 70 0.04 -12.00 19.45
N PRO A 71 -0.19 -12.56 20.64
CA PRO A 71 0.94 -12.90 21.49
C PRO A 71 1.78 -13.94 20.77
N ALA A 72 3.02 -13.68 20.70
CA ALA A 72 3.96 -14.55 20.01
C ALA A 72 4.02 -15.92 20.66
#